data_be9f4cb7d53ba3919a2f69e51a664a32
#
_entry.id   be9f4cb7d53ba3919a2f69e51a664a32
#
_cell.length_a   1.000
_cell.length_b   1.000
_cell.length_c   1.000
_cell.angle_alpha   90.00
_cell.angle_beta   90.00
_cell.angle_gamma   90.00
#
_symmetry.space_group_name_H-M   'P 1'
#
loop_
_entity.id
_entity.type
_entity.pdbx_description
1 polymer ?
#
loop_
_entity_poly.entity_id
_entity_poly.type
_entity_poly.pdbx_seq_one_letter_code
_entity_poly.pdbx_strand_id
1 'polypeptide(L)'
;MENDFSSSACLELEDRIDVFVKKCSLEDKNFLIELERKYRLEEVVINQKEEDDKIIHFVLSKALTTQCIFCAMKIENGKLFAVAKAGTNAQGKNYFQLGGVFCREEFRNRRIAFFVIQHLLQFIHSCGKKASLFVKVKNEPAKKLYKNLGFTETGKYGISYFQKQ
;
A
#
# COMPACT_ATOMS: atom_id res chain seq x y z
N MET A 1 23.16 -12.84 -5.04
CA MET A 1 22.77 -12.34 -6.37
C MET A 1 21.98 -11.06 -6.15
N GLU A 2 22.57 -9.94 -6.50
CA GLU A 2 21.90 -8.64 -6.51
C GLU A 2 20.96 -8.65 -7.73
N ASN A 3 19.67 -8.51 -7.49
CA ASN A 3 18.70 -8.34 -8.56
C ASN A 3 18.76 -6.89 -9.02
N ASP A 4 19.49 -6.66 -10.10
CA ASP A 4 19.43 -5.45 -10.92
C ASP A 4 18.06 -5.39 -11.63
N PHE A 5 17.05 -4.91 -10.91
CA PHE A 5 15.84 -4.43 -11.55
C PHE A 5 16.14 -3.02 -12.05
N SER A 6 16.46 -2.90 -13.35
CA SER A 6 16.73 -1.61 -13.95
C SER A 6 15.51 -0.69 -13.81
N SER A 7 15.76 0.51 -13.32
CA SER A 7 14.79 1.61 -13.19
C SER A 7 13.99 1.85 -14.48
N SER A 8 14.58 1.57 -15.63
CA SER A 8 13.99 1.73 -16.96
C SER A 8 12.81 0.77 -17.22
N ALA A 9 12.92 -0.51 -16.83
CA ALA A 9 11.83 -1.47 -17.03
C ALA A 9 10.57 -1.16 -16.18
N CYS A 10 10.75 -0.47 -15.06
CA CYS A 10 9.64 -0.01 -14.21
C CYS A 10 8.87 1.13 -14.90
N LEU A 11 9.56 2.10 -15.46
CA LEU A 11 8.96 3.24 -16.16
C LEU A 11 8.18 2.80 -17.42
N GLU A 12 8.73 1.90 -18.23
CA GLU A 12 8.04 1.39 -19.43
C GLU A 12 6.75 0.64 -19.14
N LEU A 13 6.64 -0.01 -17.97
CA LEU A 13 5.44 -0.69 -17.55
C LEU A 13 4.40 0.26 -16.95
N GLU A 14 4.83 1.31 -16.28
CA GLU A 14 3.96 2.38 -15.78
C GLU A 14 3.29 3.12 -16.96
N ASP A 15 4.04 3.44 -18.01
CA ASP A 15 3.53 4.08 -19.23
C ASP A 15 2.43 3.25 -19.93
N ARG A 16 2.59 1.91 -19.94
CA ARG A 16 1.58 1.01 -20.53
C ARG A 16 0.26 0.96 -19.76
N ILE A 17 0.30 1.25 -18.46
CA ILE A 17 -0.88 1.17 -17.58
C ILE A 17 -1.51 2.54 -17.36
N ASP A 18 -0.88 3.60 -17.89
CA ASP A 18 -1.32 4.99 -17.76
C ASP A 18 -1.49 5.40 -16.27
N VAL A 19 -0.51 5.02 -15.46
CA VAL A 19 -0.38 5.39 -14.06
C VAL A 19 1.05 5.81 -13.77
N PHE A 20 1.22 6.69 -12.79
CA PHE A 20 2.54 7.02 -12.24
C PHE A 20 2.54 6.83 -10.72
N VAL A 21 3.68 6.42 -10.17
CA VAL A 21 3.83 6.21 -8.73
C VAL A 21 4.53 7.42 -8.11
N LYS A 22 3.99 7.91 -7.00
CA LYS A 22 4.60 8.99 -6.22
C LYS A 22 4.53 8.71 -4.72
N LYS A 23 5.47 9.29 -3.98
CA LYS A 23 5.37 9.42 -2.52
C LYS A 23 4.35 10.51 -2.20
N CYS A 24 3.39 10.19 -1.35
CA CYS A 24 2.30 11.10 -1.01
C CYS A 24 2.61 11.95 0.22
N SER A 25 2.06 13.16 0.23
CA SER A 25 2.09 14.13 1.33
C SER A 25 0.66 14.54 1.73
N LEU A 26 0.52 15.43 2.70
CA LEU A 26 -0.77 15.99 3.10
C LEU A 26 -1.49 16.72 1.95
N GLU A 27 -0.76 17.27 0.99
CA GLU A 27 -1.32 17.95 -0.19
C GLU A 27 -2.09 16.98 -1.09
N ASP A 28 -1.71 15.70 -1.08
CA ASP A 28 -2.35 14.65 -1.87
C ASP A 28 -3.60 14.06 -1.21
N LYS A 29 -3.92 14.47 0.01
CA LYS A 29 -4.99 13.88 0.82
C LYS A 29 -6.31 13.74 0.07
N ASN A 30 -6.73 14.78 -0.64
CA ASN A 30 -8.02 14.78 -1.33
C ASN A 30 -8.12 13.72 -2.43
N PHE A 31 -7.01 13.38 -3.09
CA PHE A 31 -6.96 12.32 -4.11
C PHE A 31 -7.01 10.91 -3.49
N LEU A 32 -6.69 10.80 -2.19
CA LEU A 32 -6.58 9.54 -1.47
C LEU A 32 -7.83 9.17 -0.66
N ILE A 33 -8.73 10.12 -0.37
CA ILE A 33 -9.90 9.90 0.50
C ILE A 33 -10.74 8.72 0.02
N GLU A 34 -11.07 8.69 -1.27
CA GLU A 34 -11.91 7.63 -1.82
C GLU A 34 -11.21 6.26 -1.81
N LEU A 35 -9.91 6.25 -2.06
CA LEU A 35 -9.10 5.02 -1.97
C LEU A 35 -9.02 4.52 -0.52
N GLU A 36 -8.85 5.43 0.45
CA GLU A 36 -8.82 5.12 1.88
C GLU A 36 -10.17 4.56 2.35
N ARG A 37 -11.28 5.16 1.92
CA ARG A 37 -12.63 4.69 2.21
C ARG A 37 -12.83 3.24 1.77
N LYS A 38 -12.51 2.93 0.50
CA LYS A 38 -12.60 1.58 -0.06
C LYS A 38 -11.70 0.59 0.69
N TYR A 39 -10.46 0.97 0.97
CA TYR A 39 -9.53 0.16 1.75
C TYR A 39 -10.08 -0.19 3.13
N ARG A 40 -10.59 0.79 3.86
CA ARG A 40 -11.10 0.59 5.21
C ARG A 40 -12.33 -0.29 5.22
N LEU A 41 -13.25 -0.08 4.29
CA LEU A 41 -14.45 -0.89 4.15
C LEU A 41 -14.12 -2.37 3.87
N GLU A 42 -13.13 -2.64 3.03
CA GLU A 42 -12.76 -4.02 2.62
C GLU A 42 -11.85 -4.70 3.64
N GLU A 43 -10.88 -3.99 4.23
CA GLU A 43 -9.79 -4.62 4.99
C GLU A 43 -9.78 -4.32 6.48
N VAL A 44 -10.39 -3.21 6.93
CA VAL A 44 -10.23 -2.71 8.29
C VAL A 44 -11.50 -2.86 9.13
N VAL A 45 -12.66 -2.55 8.56
CA VAL A 45 -13.92 -2.51 9.32
C VAL A 45 -14.53 -3.91 9.44
N ILE A 46 -14.67 -4.40 10.66
CA ILE A 46 -15.11 -5.78 10.95
C ILE A 46 -16.53 -6.07 10.42
N ASN A 47 -17.44 -5.09 10.47
CA ASN A 47 -18.83 -5.27 10.08
C ASN A 47 -19.17 -4.66 8.71
N GLN A 48 -18.18 -4.30 7.90
CA GLN A 48 -18.35 -3.65 6.59
C GLN A 48 -19.31 -2.45 6.61
N LYS A 49 -19.39 -1.75 7.75
CA LYS A 49 -20.20 -0.55 7.92
C LYS A 49 -19.38 0.68 7.48
N GLU A 50 -19.99 1.54 6.68
CA GLU A 50 -19.34 2.80 6.29
C GLU A 50 -18.98 3.63 7.53
N GLU A 51 -17.74 4.12 7.54
CA GLU A 51 -17.23 5.01 8.58
C GLU A 51 -17.54 6.47 8.25
N ASP A 52 -17.68 7.29 9.31
CA ASP A 52 -17.84 8.74 9.19
C ASP A 52 -16.63 9.34 8.43
N ASP A 53 -16.91 10.25 7.52
CA ASP A 53 -15.90 10.99 6.75
C ASP A 53 -14.84 11.65 7.64
N LYS A 54 -15.23 12.15 8.81
CA LYS A 54 -14.31 12.74 9.78
C LYS A 54 -13.27 11.76 10.25
N ILE A 55 -13.65 10.49 10.45
CA ILE A 55 -12.72 9.42 10.83
C ILE A 55 -11.74 9.15 9.70
N ILE A 56 -12.23 9.03 8.48
CA ILE A 56 -11.39 8.79 7.30
C ILE A 56 -10.40 9.93 7.10
N HIS A 57 -10.87 11.18 7.18
CA HIS A 57 -10.02 12.36 7.08
C HIS A 57 -8.95 12.43 8.18
N PHE A 58 -9.31 12.09 9.41
CA PHE A 58 -8.40 12.07 10.55
C PHE A 58 -7.31 11.00 10.38
N VAL A 59 -7.74 9.76 10.11
CA VAL A 59 -6.81 8.62 9.97
C VAL A 59 -5.85 8.84 8.80
N LEU A 60 -6.37 9.29 7.66
CA LEU A 60 -5.54 9.56 6.48
C LEU A 60 -4.55 10.70 6.73
N SER A 61 -4.98 11.80 7.38
CA SER A 61 -4.07 12.90 7.74
C SER A 61 -2.96 12.41 8.66
N LYS A 62 -3.31 11.63 9.68
CA LYS A 62 -2.33 11.04 10.60
C LYS A 62 -1.35 10.13 9.85
N ALA A 63 -1.84 9.26 8.97
CA ALA A 63 -1.00 8.37 8.18
C ALA A 63 -0.04 9.14 7.27
N LEU A 64 -0.51 10.17 6.57
CA LEU A 64 0.31 11.00 5.68
C LEU A 64 1.38 11.82 6.42
N THR A 65 1.19 12.11 7.71
CA THR A 65 2.18 12.84 8.53
C THR A 65 3.17 11.94 9.25
N THR A 66 2.77 10.70 9.60
CA THR A 66 3.58 9.83 10.46
C THR A 66 4.16 8.61 9.73
N GLN A 67 3.66 8.31 8.54
CA GLN A 67 4.03 7.13 7.77
C GLN A 67 4.57 7.54 6.38
N CYS A 68 5.26 6.62 5.73
CA CYS A 68 5.64 6.77 4.35
C CYS A 68 4.60 6.07 3.47
N ILE A 69 3.91 6.81 2.62
CA ILE A 69 2.86 6.30 1.74
C ILE A 69 3.24 6.58 0.30
N PHE A 70 3.20 5.55 -0.54
CA PHE A 70 3.29 5.63 -1.99
C PHE A 70 1.96 5.27 -2.63
N CYS A 71 1.61 5.97 -3.70
CA CYS A 71 0.38 5.73 -4.44
C CYS A 71 0.64 5.70 -5.93
N ALA A 72 -0.07 4.81 -6.63
CA ALA A 72 -0.25 4.89 -8.07
C ALA A 72 -1.40 5.85 -8.34
N MET A 73 -1.11 6.86 -9.15
CA MET A 73 -2.03 7.91 -9.55
C MET A 73 -2.39 7.76 -11.03
N LYS A 74 -3.64 8.03 -11.37
CA LYS A 74 -4.15 8.03 -12.74
C LYS A 74 -4.84 9.34 -13.05
N ILE A 75 -4.67 9.83 -14.28
CA ILE A 75 -5.46 10.93 -14.83
C ILE A 75 -6.47 10.34 -15.79
N GLU A 76 -7.75 10.59 -15.55
CA GLU A 76 -8.83 10.18 -16.42
C GLU A 76 -9.87 11.30 -16.54
N ASN A 77 -10.22 11.67 -17.77
CA ASN A 77 -11.12 12.79 -18.05
C ASN A 77 -10.69 14.11 -17.34
N GLY A 78 -9.38 14.37 -17.29
CA GLY A 78 -8.82 15.56 -16.64
C GLY A 78 -8.83 15.53 -15.10
N LYS A 79 -9.25 14.42 -14.48
CA LYS A 79 -9.27 14.25 -13.02
C LYS A 79 -8.15 13.32 -12.58
N LEU A 80 -7.38 13.79 -11.59
CA LEU A 80 -6.37 12.99 -10.92
C LEU A 80 -7.00 12.21 -9.74
N PHE A 81 -6.73 10.92 -9.65
CA PHE A 81 -7.15 10.09 -8.52
C PHE A 81 -6.18 8.93 -8.25
N ALA A 82 -6.19 8.43 -7.02
CA ALA A 82 -5.38 7.30 -6.62
C ALA A 82 -6.07 5.98 -6.95
N VAL A 83 -5.32 5.04 -7.56
CA VAL A 83 -5.81 3.70 -7.93
C VAL A 83 -5.25 2.60 -7.03
N ALA A 84 -4.08 2.80 -6.45
CA ALA A 84 -3.47 1.88 -5.49
C ALA A 84 -2.59 2.63 -4.50
N LYS A 85 -2.36 2.03 -3.34
CA LYS A 85 -1.46 2.56 -2.31
C LYS A 85 -0.71 1.45 -1.60
N ALA A 86 0.44 1.78 -1.03
CA ALA A 86 1.15 1.01 -0.04
C ALA A 86 1.88 1.97 0.91
N GLY A 87 2.00 1.61 2.18
CA GLY A 87 2.65 2.46 3.15
C GLY A 87 3.36 1.68 4.25
N THR A 88 3.95 2.41 5.19
CA THR A 88 4.53 1.84 6.41
C THR A 88 3.51 1.95 7.55
N ASN A 89 3.30 0.87 8.31
CA ASN A 89 2.49 0.89 9.54
C ASN A 89 3.35 1.18 10.76
N ALA A 90 4.63 0.79 10.72
CA ALA A 90 5.60 1.03 11.78
C ALA A 90 6.98 1.25 11.19
N GLN A 91 7.76 2.11 11.83
CA GLN A 91 9.13 2.44 11.44
C GLN A 91 10.04 2.19 12.64
N GLY A 92 10.65 1.00 12.64
CA GLY A 92 11.57 0.57 13.70
C GLY A 92 13.04 0.87 13.39
N LYS A 93 13.91 0.54 14.35
CA LYS A 93 15.36 0.76 14.22
C LYS A 93 15.97 0.03 13.01
N ASN A 94 15.56 -1.21 12.75
CA ASN A 94 16.13 -2.07 11.70
C ASN A 94 15.14 -2.40 10.59
N TYR A 95 13.84 -2.35 10.87
CA TYR A 95 12.78 -2.76 9.97
C TYR A 95 11.70 -1.69 9.88
N PHE A 96 11.21 -1.46 8.66
CA PHE A 96 9.93 -0.79 8.43
C PHE A 96 8.89 -1.85 8.09
N GLN A 97 7.74 -1.78 8.73
CA GLN A 97 6.63 -2.69 8.48
C GLN A 97 5.72 -2.11 7.41
N LEU A 98 5.55 -2.85 6.31
CA LEU A 98 4.57 -2.49 5.28
C LEU A 98 3.15 -2.75 5.77
N GLY A 99 2.23 -1.89 5.33
CA GLY A 99 0.80 -2.05 5.54
C GLY A 99 -0.01 -1.11 4.68
N GLY A 100 -1.33 -1.19 4.82
CA GLY A 100 -2.25 -0.38 4.03
C GLY A 100 -2.12 -0.61 2.52
N VAL A 101 -1.67 -1.78 2.09
CA VAL A 101 -1.57 -2.15 0.67
C VAL A 101 -2.97 -2.39 0.14
N PHE A 102 -3.35 -1.59 -0.85
CA PHE A 102 -4.66 -1.68 -1.46
C PHE A 102 -4.61 -1.26 -2.93
N CYS A 103 -5.39 -1.94 -3.75
CA CYS A 103 -5.62 -1.58 -5.14
C CYS A 103 -7.12 -1.65 -5.41
N ARG A 104 -7.67 -0.61 -6.06
CA ARG A 104 -9.08 -0.61 -6.48
C ARG A 104 -9.37 -1.85 -7.31
N GLU A 105 -10.55 -2.43 -7.13
CA GLU A 105 -10.94 -3.70 -7.75
C GLU A 105 -10.79 -3.65 -9.28
N GLU A 106 -11.25 -2.57 -9.91
CA GLU A 106 -11.21 -2.35 -11.35
C GLU A 106 -9.78 -2.23 -11.94
N PHE A 107 -8.77 -2.05 -11.07
CA PHE A 107 -7.35 -1.95 -11.44
C PHE A 107 -6.50 -3.14 -10.98
N ARG A 108 -7.09 -4.16 -10.35
CA ARG A 108 -6.40 -5.38 -9.93
C ARG A 108 -5.89 -6.20 -11.11
N ASN A 109 -4.93 -7.08 -10.84
CA ASN A 109 -4.30 -7.98 -11.83
C ASN A 109 -3.55 -7.27 -12.97
N ARG A 110 -3.23 -5.98 -12.81
CA ARG A 110 -2.45 -5.15 -13.74
C ARG A 110 -1.05 -4.83 -13.22
N ARG A 111 -0.57 -5.53 -12.19
CA ARG A 111 0.73 -5.32 -11.52
C ARG A 111 0.91 -3.95 -10.83
N ILE A 112 -0.13 -3.13 -10.73
CA ILE A 112 -0.04 -1.77 -10.15
C ILE A 112 0.43 -1.83 -8.69
N ALA A 113 -0.16 -2.70 -7.87
CA ALA A 113 0.28 -2.88 -6.47
C ALA A 113 1.76 -3.30 -6.38
N PHE A 114 2.23 -4.12 -7.33
CA PHE A 114 3.64 -4.51 -7.40
C PHE A 114 4.55 -3.29 -7.53
N PHE A 115 4.25 -2.37 -8.46
CA PHE A 115 5.06 -1.15 -8.67
C PHE A 115 5.02 -0.22 -7.47
N VAL A 116 3.84 -0.01 -6.88
CA VAL A 116 3.72 0.83 -5.67
C VAL A 116 4.58 0.29 -4.54
N ILE A 117 4.53 -1.03 -4.28
CA ILE A 117 5.35 -1.67 -3.24
C ILE A 117 6.84 -1.61 -3.60
N GLN A 118 7.19 -1.77 -4.87
CA GLN A 118 8.58 -1.70 -5.31
C GLN A 118 9.20 -0.31 -5.03
N HIS A 119 8.47 0.78 -5.30
CA HIS A 119 8.90 2.14 -4.96
C HIS A 119 9.04 2.33 -3.44
N LEU A 120 8.09 1.79 -2.66
CA LEU A 120 8.17 1.83 -1.21
C LEU A 120 9.40 1.04 -0.70
N LEU A 121 9.70 -0.13 -1.28
CA LEU A 121 10.88 -0.92 -0.91
C LEU A 121 12.19 -0.20 -1.25
N GLN A 122 12.28 0.44 -2.42
CA GLN A 122 13.43 1.26 -2.79
C GLN A 122 13.66 2.38 -1.77
N PHE A 123 12.60 3.06 -1.35
CA PHE A 123 12.68 4.08 -0.31
C PHE A 123 13.15 3.49 1.02
N ILE A 124 12.60 2.35 1.48
CA ILE A 124 12.99 1.69 2.72
C ILE A 124 14.47 1.31 2.69
N HIS A 125 14.94 0.73 1.59
CA HIS A 125 16.34 0.37 1.41
C HIS A 125 17.26 1.60 1.37
N SER A 126 16.84 2.71 0.76
CA SER A 126 17.62 3.97 0.78
C SER A 126 17.78 4.55 2.19
N CYS A 127 16.85 4.23 3.10
CA CYS A 127 16.96 4.55 4.53
C CYS A 127 17.86 3.55 5.31
N GLY A 128 18.48 2.57 4.65
CA GLY A 128 19.29 1.53 5.28
C GLY A 128 18.45 0.55 6.12
N LYS A 129 17.16 0.37 5.80
CA LYS A 129 16.23 -0.47 6.56
C LYS A 129 15.83 -1.71 5.76
N LYS A 130 15.40 -2.73 6.50
CA LYS A 130 14.75 -3.92 5.93
C LYS A 130 13.23 -3.75 5.98
N ALA A 131 12.54 -4.45 5.09
CA ALA A 131 11.10 -4.46 5.04
C ALA A 131 10.53 -5.72 5.71
N SER A 132 9.41 -5.57 6.42
CA SER A 132 8.62 -6.68 6.95
C SER A 132 7.13 -6.41 6.69
N LEU A 133 6.29 -7.44 6.74
CA LEU A 133 4.84 -7.30 6.63
C LEU A 133 4.12 -8.48 7.29
N PHE A 134 2.83 -8.28 7.55
CA PHE A 134 1.90 -9.35 7.88
C PHE A 134 0.89 -9.53 6.75
N VAL A 135 0.58 -10.77 6.44
CA VAL A 135 -0.43 -11.13 5.43
C VAL A 135 -1.34 -12.22 5.97
N LYS A 136 -2.64 -12.10 5.72
CA LYS A 136 -3.61 -13.13 6.11
C LYS A 136 -3.23 -14.47 5.45
N VAL A 137 -3.20 -15.55 6.22
CA VAL A 137 -2.80 -16.90 5.73
C VAL A 137 -3.60 -17.32 4.50
N LYS A 138 -4.88 -16.95 4.44
CA LYS A 138 -5.79 -17.28 3.33
C LYS A 138 -5.66 -16.36 2.10
N ASN A 139 -4.88 -15.26 2.19
CA ASN A 139 -4.73 -14.30 1.09
C ASN A 139 -3.63 -14.76 0.13
N GLU A 140 -3.89 -15.79 -0.65
CA GLU A 140 -2.94 -16.35 -1.60
C GLU A 140 -2.48 -15.36 -2.70
N PRO A 141 -3.34 -14.49 -3.27
CA PRO A 141 -2.88 -13.48 -4.22
C PRO A 141 -1.84 -12.53 -3.63
N ALA A 142 -2.05 -12.05 -2.40
CA ALA A 142 -1.10 -11.16 -1.72
C ALA A 142 0.22 -11.90 -1.38
N LYS A 143 0.14 -13.15 -0.91
CA LYS A 143 1.33 -13.98 -0.66
C LYS A 143 2.18 -14.16 -1.91
N LYS A 144 1.55 -14.44 -3.05
CA LYS A 144 2.23 -14.56 -4.34
C LYS A 144 2.89 -13.25 -4.75
N LEU A 145 2.20 -12.12 -4.58
CA LEU A 145 2.75 -10.78 -4.84
C LEU A 145 4.00 -10.52 -4.01
N TYR A 146 3.95 -10.77 -2.70
CA TYR A 146 5.09 -10.53 -1.81
C TYR A 146 6.27 -11.47 -2.08
N LYS A 147 6.02 -12.73 -2.40
CA LYS A 147 7.08 -13.66 -2.84
C LYS A 147 7.78 -13.16 -4.11
N ASN A 148 7.04 -12.64 -5.07
CA ASN A 148 7.60 -12.08 -6.31
C ASN A 148 8.43 -10.79 -6.04
N LEU A 149 8.18 -10.10 -4.93
CA LEU A 149 8.95 -8.96 -4.45
C LEU A 149 10.15 -9.36 -3.55
N GLY A 150 10.42 -10.65 -3.41
CA GLY A 150 11.55 -11.17 -2.62
C GLY A 150 11.29 -11.35 -1.14
N PHE A 151 10.04 -11.24 -0.66
CA PHE A 151 9.72 -11.56 0.72
C PHE A 151 9.73 -13.05 0.99
N THR A 152 10.26 -13.43 2.15
CA THR A 152 10.26 -14.79 2.67
C THR A 152 9.38 -14.88 3.91
N GLU A 153 8.65 -15.99 4.03
CA GLU A 153 7.83 -16.26 5.22
C GLU A 153 8.75 -16.67 6.38
N THR A 154 8.65 -15.93 7.50
CA THR A 154 9.51 -16.12 8.69
C THR A 154 8.75 -16.67 9.89
N GLY A 155 7.43 -16.67 9.87
CA GLY A 155 6.61 -17.18 10.97
C GLY A 155 5.13 -16.92 10.79
N LYS A 156 4.34 -17.35 11.77
CA LYS A 156 2.90 -17.13 11.84
C LYS A 156 2.56 -16.17 12.96
N TYR A 157 1.58 -15.29 12.73
CA TYR A 157 1.06 -14.33 13.69
C TYR A 157 -0.46 -14.50 13.81
N GLY A 158 -0.98 -14.43 15.02
CA GLY A 158 -2.42 -14.53 15.29
C GLY A 158 -2.96 -13.27 15.94
N ILE A 159 -4.15 -12.84 15.52
CA ILE A 159 -4.92 -11.75 16.15
C ILE A 159 -6.20 -12.36 16.71
N SER A 160 -6.43 -12.18 18.03
CA SER A 160 -7.64 -12.59 18.70
C SER A 160 -8.47 -11.36 19.09
N TYR A 161 -9.75 -11.40 18.78
CA TYR A 161 -10.69 -10.34 19.15
C TYR A 161 -11.52 -10.82 20.33
N PHE A 162 -11.58 -10.03 21.40
CA PHE A 162 -12.42 -10.30 22.56
C PHE A 162 -13.61 -9.37 22.53
N GLN A 163 -14.82 -9.92 22.60
CA GLN A 163 -16.02 -9.12 22.83
C GLN A 163 -16.14 -8.84 24.34
N LYS A 164 -16.33 -7.56 24.70
CA LYS A 164 -16.78 -7.22 26.04
C LYS A 164 -18.20 -7.80 26.23
N GLN A 165 -18.34 -8.67 27.21
CA GLN A 165 -19.68 -9.07 27.73
C GLN A 165 -20.36 -7.89 28.36
#